data_7f42a6b8affb1014b5056eeaa784fcbd
#
_entry.id   7f42a6b8affb1014b5056eeaa784fcbd
#
_cell.length_a   1.000
_cell.length_b   1.000
_cell.length_c   1.000
_cell.angle_alpha   90.00
_cell.angle_beta   90.00
_cell.angle_gamma   90.00
#
_symmetry.space_group_name_H-M   'P 1'
#
loop_
_entity.id
_entity.type
_entity.pdbx_description
1 polymer ?
#
loop_
_entity_poly.entity_id
_entity_poly.type
_entity_poly.pdbx_seq_one_letter_code
_entity_poly.pdbx_strand_id
1 'polypeptide(L)'
;MRRLLRWGLLALALLLAVGISSFLEITPVIFPGTYDYVMHHLDAAYSHPAAGITSAIAAAPEFVRSGLTLVYNALGWVFLPMVALVHRERKDQGLHIWRTYIYSLGLATLCYAFLPVSGPLYAFGPELFPARMTEVTQVPAVVATIPPALRNGMPSMHFTSAVTMVFVAAALRNKLYFAGMLLFWAATALATMGFGEHYLIDLVVALTYSVTLSTLLIAPARYLARGAVAKWALILSGATFIGWMALFKFASGWLMAHLGVVQMLTVWSAMLFFLVGHHFIRAVWHMPADSTETQPVAAPPTLLPTDLKGNYWIIGVFFASGVAGLIYEVVFAKALAVTFGASSLATNTVLATYMGGMAIGAWAGSKIAQRTAHPLRLYAYCEALIGLYALLTPQLFQVIQKVYVGLVLDRPAD
;
A
#
# COMPACT_ATOMS: atom_id res chain seq x y z
N MET A 1 22.70 15.08 -15.66
CA MET A 1 22.75 15.00 -14.20
C MET A 1 21.37 14.83 -13.53
N ARG A 2 20.38 15.75 -13.68
CA ARG A 2 19.05 15.61 -13.04
C ARG A 2 18.25 14.35 -13.47
N ARG A 3 18.37 13.86 -14.69
CA ARG A 3 17.72 12.62 -15.16
C ARG A 3 18.34 11.36 -14.53
N LEU A 4 19.66 11.28 -14.46
CA LEU A 4 20.38 10.16 -13.82
C LEU A 4 20.05 10.07 -12.32
N LEU A 5 19.97 11.22 -11.63
CA LEU A 5 19.56 11.28 -10.22
C LEU A 5 18.13 10.76 -10.01
N ARG A 6 17.18 11.11 -10.91
CA ARG A 6 15.80 10.61 -10.84
C ARG A 6 15.70 9.09 -11.01
N TRP A 7 16.48 8.54 -11.96
CA TRP A 7 16.52 7.08 -12.17
C TRP A 7 17.22 6.35 -11.03
N GLY A 8 18.28 6.92 -10.47
CA GLY A 8 18.92 6.40 -9.28
C GLY A 8 17.98 6.37 -8.06
N LEU A 9 17.18 7.41 -7.87
CA LEU A 9 16.17 7.46 -6.82
C LEU A 9 15.04 6.44 -7.03
N LEU A 10 14.61 6.22 -8.27
CA LEU A 10 13.59 5.19 -8.57
C LEU A 10 14.13 3.78 -8.34
N ALA A 11 15.35 3.51 -8.79
CA ALA A 11 16.02 2.24 -8.55
C ALA A 11 16.22 1.99 -7.05
N LEU A 12 16.66 2.99 -6.29
CA LEU A 12 16.78 2.93 -4.84
C LEU A 12 15.41 2.68 -4.18
N ALA A 13 14.35 3.32 -4.66
CA ALA A 13 13.00 3.10 -4.16
C ALA A 13 12.51 1.67 -4.38
N LEU A 14 12.78 1.10 -5.55
CA LEU A 14 12.47 -0.28 -5.86
C LEU A 14 13.29 -1.26 -5.00
N LEU A 15 14.59 -1.01 -4.84
CA LEU A 15 15.45 -1.81 -3.96
C LEU A 15 15.00 -1.75 -2.50
N LEU A 16 14.58 -0.58 -2.02
CA LEU A 16 14.02 -0.41 -0.68
C LEU A 16 12.69 -1.17 -0.54
N ALA A 17 11.81 -1.10 -1.52
CA ALA A 17 10.54 -1.82 -1.49
C ALA A 17 10.75 -3.34 -1.44
N VAL A 18 11.67 -3.87 -2.25
CA VAL A 18 12.05 -5.30 -2.23
C VAL A 18 12.70 -5.66 -0.89
N GLY A 19 13.64 -4.84 -0.40
CA GLY A 19 14.29 -5.05 0.89
C GLY A 19 13.32 -5.05 2.06
N ILE A 20 12.31 -4.17 2.06
CA ILE A 20 11.27 -4.11 3.07
C ILE A 20 10.37 -5.35 2.99
N SER A 21 9.96 -5.78 1.79
CA SER A 21 9.16 -7.00 1.63
C SER A 21 9.92 -8.22 2.18
N SER A 22 11.19 -8.38 1.81
CA SER A 22 12.04 -9.46 2.32
C SER A 22 12.23 -9.37 3.84
N PHE A 23 12.40 -8.16 4.38
CA PHE A 23 12.48 -7.96 5.83
C PHE A 23 11.18 -8.42 6.51
N LEU A 24 10.01 -8.06 5.99
CA LEU A 24 8.73 -8.48 6.58
C LEU A 24 8.59 -10.00 6.64
N GLU A 25 9.07 -10.73 5.63
CA GLU A 25 9.02 -12.20 5.61
C GLU A 25 9.87 -12.86 6.71
N ILE A 26 10.98 -12.24 7.10
CA ILE A 26 11.82 -12.75 8.18
C ILE A 26 11.42 -12.24 9.57
N THR A 27 10.48 -11.30 9.67
CA THR A 27 10.04 -10.76 10.97
C THR A 27 9.53 -11.81 11.95
N PRO A 28 8.81 -12.89 11.55
CA PRO A 28 8.39 -13.94 12.48
C PRO A 28 9.57 -14.66 13.14
N VAL A 29 10.69 -14.77 12.44
CA VAL A 29 11.91 -15.42 12.96
C VAL A 29 12.67 -14.48 13.88
N ILE A 30 12.83 -13.21 13.50
CA ILE A 30 13.57 -12.21 14.28
C ILE A 30 12.76 -11.78 15.52
N PHE A 31 11.44 -11.66 15.39
CA PHE A 31 10.51 -11.23 16.43
C PHE A 31 9.46 -12.31 16.68
N PRO A 32 9.80 -13.44 17.38
CA PRO A 32 8.83 -14.50 17.66
C PRO A 32 7.72 -14.02 18.60
N GLY A 33 8.03 -13.09 19.50
CA GLY A 33 7.08 -12.49 20.42
C GLY A 33 6.38 -11.27 19.80
N THR A 34 5.08 -11.10 20.11
CA THR A 34 4.21 -10.02 19.62
C THR A 34 3.39 -9.39 20.73
N TYR A 35 2.87 -8.19 20.46
CA TYR A 35 1.95 -7.46 21.34
C TYR A 35 0.49 -7.70 21.01
N ASP A 36 0.15 -8.72 20.21
CA ASP A 36 -1.22 -8.98 19.75
C ASP A 36 -2.23 -9.16 20.89
N TYR A 37 -1.86 -9.82 21.98
CA TYR A 37 -2.74 -9.96 23.15
C TYR A 37 -3.01 -8.62 23.85
N VAL A 38 -2.05 -7.71 23.86
CA VAL A 38 -2.23 -6.33 24.34
C VAL A 38 -3.23 -5.61 23.45
N MET A 39 -3.03 -5.65 22.12
CA MET A 39 -3.93 -5.00 21.15
C MET A 39 -5.35 -5.54 21.26
N HIS A 40 -5.50 -6.86 21.39
CA HIS A 40 -6.79 -7.49 21.62
C HIS A 40 -7.46 -7.00 22.91
N HIS A 41 -6.73 -6.92 24.01
CA HIS A 41 -7.27 -6.42 25.29
C HIS A 41 -7.70 -4.94 25.19
N LEU A 42 -6.93 -4.11 24.49
CA LEU A 42 -7.29 -2.71 24.28
C LEU A 42 -8.51 -2.55 23.38
N ASP A 43 -8.67 -3.41 22.37
CA ASP A 43 -9.86 -3.47 21.50
C ASP A 43 -11.14 -3.90 22.25
N ALA A 44 -11.00 -4.57 23.41
CA ALA A 44 -12.13 -4.86 24.29
C ALA A 44 -12.85 -3.61 24.77
N ALA A 45 -12.14 -2.45 24.87
CA ALA A 45 -12.77 -1.16 25.17
C ALA A 45 -13.85 -0.75 24.16
N TYR A 46 -13.88 -1.40 22.98
CA TYR A 46 -14.81 -1.15 21.87
C TYR A 46 -15.58 -2.42 21.47
N SER A 47 -15.61 -3.42 22.34
CA SER A 47 -16.29 -4.72 22.09
C SER A 47 -15.73 -5.47 20.88
N HIS A 48 -14.41 -5.46 20.69
CA HIS A 48 -13.68 -6.18 19.61
C HIS A 48 -14.24 -5.89 18.20
N PRO A 49 -14.12 -4.65 17.70
CA PRO A 49 -14.75 -4.23 16.44
C PRO A 49 -14.31 -5.08 15.24
N ALA A 50 -13.04 -5.51 15.21
CA ALA A 50 -12.54 -6.37 14.13
C ALA A 50 -13.35 -7.68 14.04
N ALA A 51 -13.62 -8.35 15.16
CA ALA A 51 -14.41 -9.57 15.19
C ALA A 51 -15.86 -9.35 14.73
N GLY A 52 -16.49 -8.26 15.18
CA GLY A 52 -17.84 -7.88 14.75
C GLY A 52 -17.92 -7.59 13.25
N ILE A 53 -16.97 -6.83 12.71
CA ILE A 53 -16.90 -6.49 11.28
C ILE A 53 -16.64 -7.76 10.44
N THR A 54 -15.72 -8.63 10.87
CA THR A 54 -15.44 -9.91 10.19
C THR A 54 -16.68 -10.78 10.12
N SER A 55 -17.40 -10.91 11.24
CA SER A 55 -18.66 -11.69 11.31
C SER A 55 -19.72 -11.09 10.38
N ALA A 56 -19.87 -9.76 10.35
CA ALA A 56 -20.80 -9.07 9.46
C ALA A 56 -20.44 -9.26 7.97
N ILE A 57 -19.16 -9.18 7.62
CA ILE A 57 -18.68 -9.40 6.25
C ILE A 57 -18.87 -10.87 5.84
N ALA A 58 -18.61 -11.83 6.73
CA ALA A 58 -18.84 -13.24 6.47
C ALA A 58 -20.33 -13.55 6.17
N ALA A 59 -21.24 -12.86 6.83
CA ALA A 59 -22.68 -12.96 6.60
C ALA A 59 -23.19 -12.13 5.39
N ALA A 60 -22.36 -11.25 4.84
CA ALA A 60 -22.75 -10.36 3.74
C ALA A 60 -22.87 -11.12 2.40
N PRO A 61 -23.67 -10.59 1.44
CA PRO A 61 -23.73 -11.12 0.08
C PRO A 61 -22.34 -11.18 -0.59
N GLU A 62 -22.16 -12.15 -1.48
CA GLU A 62 -20.86 -12.40 -2.12
C GLU A 62 -20.28 -11.17 -2.86
N PHE A 63 -21.13 -10.37 -3.49
CA PHE A 63 -20.67 -9.16 -4.17
C PHE A 63 -20.04 -8.14 -3.21
N VAL A 64 -20.49 -8.08 -1.95
CA VAL A 64 -19.90 -7.21 -0.92
C VAL A 64 -18.53 -7.76 -0.51
N ARG A 65 -18.43 -9.07 -0.24
CA ARG A 65 -17.17 -9.72 0.11
C ARG A 65 -16.14 -9.58 -1.01
N SER A 66 -16.54 -9.90 -2.23
CA SER A 66 -15.69 -9.76 -3.43
C SER A 66 -15.28 -8.30 -3.65
N GLY A 67 -16.18 -7.35 -3.45
CA GLY A 67 -15.91 -5.92 -3.53
C GLY A 67 -14.87 -5.46 -2.51
N LEU A 68 -14.98 -5.87 -1.26
CA LEU A 68 -14.00 -5.55 -0.22
C LEU A 68 -12.64 -6.22 -0.47
N THR A 69 -12.63 -7.47 -0.96
CA THR A 69 -11.41 -8.17 -1.38
C THR A 69 -10.72 -7.42 -2.53
N LEU A 70 -11.50 -6.94 -3.49
CA LEU A 70 -10.97 -6.11 -4.57
C LEU A 70 -10.36 -4.82 -4.04
N VAL A 71 -11.04 -4.11 -3.13
CA VAL A 71 -10.53 -2.87 -2.51
C VAL A 71 -9.22 -3.14 -1.76
N TYR A 72 -9.17 -4.20 -0.97
CA TYR A 72 -7.97 -4.57 -0.22
C TYR A 72 -6.77 -4.83 -1.14
N ASN A 73 -6.96 -5.64 -2.18
CA ASN A 73 -5.91 -5.98 -3.13
C ASN A 73 -5.60 -4.86 -4.12
N ALA A 74 -6.53 -3.92 -4.35
CA ALA A 74 -6.37 -2.83 -5.31
C ALA A 74 -5.42 -1.72 -4.83
N LEU A 75 -4.98 -1.72 -3.57
CA LEU A 75 -4.20 -0.62 -3.00
C LEU A 75 -2.97 -0.26 -3.84
N GLY A 76 -2.18 -1.25 -4.24
CA GLY A 76 -1.01 -1.05 -5.12
C GLY A 76 -1.40 -0.55 -6.52
N TRP A 77 -2.51 -1.04 -7.05
CA TRP A 77 -3.00 -0.69 -8.39
C TRP A 77 -3.57 0.73 -8.46
N VAL A 78 -4.27 1.17 -7.42
CA VAL A 78 -4.84 2.53 -7.33
C VAL A 78 -3.73 3.57 -7.16
N PHE A 79 -2.65 3.22 -6.48
CA PHE A 79 -1.51 4.12 -6.26
C PHE A 79 -0.80 4.50 -7.57
N LEU A 80 -0.56 3.54 -8.48
CA LEU A 80 0.16 3.78 -9.74
C LEU A 80 -0.53 4.79 -10.67
N PRO A 81 -1.83 4.65 -11.02
CA PRO A 81 -2.54 5.64 -11.83
C PRO A 81 -2.56 7.01 -11.18
N MET A 82 -2.69 7.07 -9.85
CA MET A 82 -2.67 8.34 -9.12
C MET A 82 -1.33 9.06 -9.24
N VAL A 83 -0.21 8.32 -9.13
CA VAL A 83 1.13 8.89 -9.37
C VAL A 83 1.26 9.39 -10.80
N ALA A 84 0.80 8.62 -11.78
CA ALA A 84 0.84 9.01 -13.19
C ALA A 84 0.00 10.25 -13.45
N LEU A 85 -1.19 10.35 -12.87
CA LEU A 85 -2.09 11.49 -12.98
C LEU A 85 -1.46 12.76 -12.40
N VAL A 86 -0.89 12.67 -11.20
CA VAL A 86 -0.20 13.79 -10.56
C VAL A 86 1.01 14.23 -11.39
N HIS A 87 1.76 13.27 -11.93
CA HIS A 87 2.90 13.59 -12.79
C HIS A 87 2.47 14.30 -14.08
N ARG A 88 1.31 13.93 -14.63
CA ARG A 88 0.72 14.58 -15.81
C ARG A 88 0.28 16.01 -15.53
N GLU A 89 -0.44 16.22 -14.43
CA GLU A 89 -1.01 17.53 -14.09
C GLU A 89 0.01 18.47 -13.44
N ARG A 90 0.96 17.93 -12.69
CA ARG A 90 1.95 18.70 -11.91
C ARG A 90 3.30 17.98 -11.88
N LYS A 91 4.10 18.15 -12.93
CA LYS A 91 5.40 17.49 -13.16
C LYS A 91 6.33 17.44 -11.92
N ASP A 92 6.26 18.43 -11.05
CA ASP A 92 7.13 18.54 -9.88
C ASP A 92 6.59 17.77 -8.64
N GLN A 93 5.31 17.46 -8.61
CA GLN A 93 4.66 16.83 -7.44
C GLN A 93 4.63 15.30 -7.49
N GLY A 94 4.75 14.67 -8.65
CA GLY A 94 4.79 13.21 -8.77
C GLY A 94 5.92 12.58 -7.95
N LEU A 95 7.08 13.25 -7.88
CA LEU A 95 8.21 12.79 -7.05
C LEU A 95 7.89 12.86 -5.54
N HIS A 96 7.10 13.85 -5.10
CA HIS A 96 6.73 14.00 -3.69
C HIS A 96 5.82 12.85 -3.22
N ILE A 97 4.94 12.33 -4.08
CA ILE A 97 4.05 11.21 -3.74
C ILE A 97 4.85 9.91 -3.55
N TRP A 98 5.79 9.61 -4.46
CA TRP A 98 6.70 8.49 -4.30
C TRP A 98 7.52 8.60 -3.01
N ARG A 99 8.04 9.77 -2.71
CA ARG A 99 8.77 10.03 -1.46
C ARG A 99 7.87 9.80 -0.26
N THR A 100 6.62 10.27 -0.28
CA THR A 100 5.68 10.06 0.82
C THR A 100 5.46 8.58 1.07
N TYR A 101 5.23 7.80 0.02
CA TYR A 101 5.02 6.36 0.14
C TYR A 101 6.25 5.65 0.70
N ILE A 102 7.44 5.93 0.16
CA ILE A 102 8.70 5.31 0.58
C ILE A 102 9.03 5.65 2.03
N TYR A 103 8.91 6.92 2.42
CA TYR A 103 9.19 7.33 3.78
C TYR A 103 8.16 6.78 4.78
N SER A 104 6.88 6.72 4.39
CA SER A 104 5.86 6.09 5.22
C SER A 104 6.14 4.60 5.40
N LEU A 105 6.48 3.89 4.34
CA LEU A 105 6.79 2.47 4.41
C LEU A 105 8.09 2.20 5.21
N GLY A 106 9.14 2.98 4.98
CA GLY A 106 10.40 2.84 5.72
C GLY A 106 10.24 3.11 7.22
N LEU A 107 9.50 4.16 7.59
CA LEU A 107 9.24 4.44 9.01
C LEU A 107 8.32 3.39 9.64
N ALA A 108 7.30 2.89 8.91
CA ALA A 108 6.46 1.80 9.40
C ALA A 108 7.27 0.52 9.66
N THR A 109 8.25 0.20 8.81
CA THR A 109 9.15 -0.94 9.01
C THR A 109 9.94 -0.84 10.32
N LEU A 110 10.39 0.37 10.69
CA LEU A 110 11.01 0.61 11.99
C LEU A 110 10.00 0.42 13.13
N CYS A 111 8.76 0.84 12.95
CA CYS A 111 7.70 0.61 13.94
C CYS A 111 7.39 -0.87 14.12
N TYR A 112 7.39 -1.67 13.05
CA TYR A 112 7.19 -3.13 13.11
C TYR A 112 8.28 -3.85 13.88
N ALA A 113 9.53 -3.42 13.73
CA ALA A 113 10.63 -3.93 14.53
C ALA A 113 10.54 -3.49 16.00
N PHE A 114 10.08 -2.27 16.25
CA PHE A 114 9.94 -1.72 17.59
C PHE A 114 8.75 -2.32 18.38
N LEU A 115 7.63 -2.51 17.71
CA LEU A 115 6.38 -3.04 18.27
C LEU A 115 5.77 -4.10 17.33
N PRO A 116 6.26 -5.35 17.40
CA PRO A 116 5.76 -6.44 16.55
C PRO A 116 4.30 -6.74 16.86
N VAL A 117 3.43 -6.61 15.86
CA VAL A 117 1.99 -6.95 15.89
C VAL A 117 1.65 -7.59 14.56
N SER A 118 0.79 -8.61 14.54
CA SER A 118 0.41 -9.31 13.31
C SER A 118 -1.03 -9.05 12.90
N GLY A 119 -1.96 -9.17 13.82
CA GLY A 119 -3.39 -9.04 13.60
C GLY A 119 -4.18 -10.22 14.17
N PRO A 120 -5.49 -10.02 14.44
CA PRO A 120 -6.29 -10.98 15.21
C PRO A 120 -6.41 -12.35 14.53
N LEU A 121 -6.55 -12.41 13.20
CA LEU A 121 -6.64 -13.68 12.49
C LEU A 121 -5.39 -14.55 12.70
N TYR A 122 -4.21 -13.93 12.68
CA TYR A 122 -2.94 -14.64 12.80
C TYR A 122 -2.60 -14.99 14.25
N ALA A 123 -2.98 -14.12 15.19
CA ALA A 123 -2.67 -14.30 16.60
C ALA A 123 -3.55 -15.38 17.24
N PHE A 124 -4.82 -15.46 16.85
CA PHE A 124 -5.81 -16.33 17.50
C PHE A 124 -6.27 -17.47 16.59
N GLY A 125 -5.97 -17.42 15.31
CA GLY A 125 -6.38 -18.44 14.34
C GLY A 125 -7.89 -18.49 14.09
N PRO A 126 -8.33 -19.28 13.08
CA PRO A 126 -9.73 -19.35 12.67
C PRO A 126 -10.64 -20.04 13.70
N GLU A 127 -10.08 -20.73 14.69
CA GLU A 127 -10.86 -21.40 15.74
C GLU A 127 -11.42 -20.41 16.78
N LEU A 128 -10.69 -19.33 17.07
CA LEU A 128 -11.08 -18.30 18.04
C LEU A 128 -11.60 -17.04 17.35
N PHE A 129 -10.97 -16.63 16.27
CA PHE A 129 -11.37 -15.43 15.52
C PHE A 129 -12.27 -15.79 14.33
N PRO A 130 -13.38 -15.08 14.09
CA PRO A 130 -13.91 -13.96 14.90
C PRO A 130 -14.88 -14.41 16.00
N ALA A 131 -15.43 -15.62 15.93
CA ALA A 131 -16.64 -16.01 16.67
C ALA A 131 -16.44 -16.08 18.19
N ARG A 132 -15.25 -16.47 18.65
CA ARG A 132 -14.95 -16.73 20.06
C ARG A 132 -13.96 -15.74 20.67
N MET A 133 -13.76 -14.60 20.03
CA MET A 133 -12.81 -13.58 20.52
C MET A 133 -13.12 -13.07 21.94
N THR A 134 -14.39 -13.02 22.31
CA THR A 134 -14.81 -12.61 23.66
C THR A 134 -14.45 -13.60 24.75
N GLU A 135 -14.12 -14.85 24.38
CA GLU A 135 -13.68 -15.86 25.34
C GLU A 135 -12.21 -15.68 25.75
N VAL A 136 -11.44 -14.93 24.95
CA VAL A 136 -10.04 -14.62 25.22
C VAL A 136 -9.96 -13.46 26.21
N THR A 137 -10.17 -13.73 27.49
CA THR A 137 -10.18 -12.71 28.54
C THR A 137 -8.81 -12.52 29.22
N GLN A 138 -7.90 -13.48 29.07
CA GLN A 138 -6.60 -13.43 29.72
C GLN A 138 -5.50 -13.01 28.74
N VAL A 139 -4.64 -12.12 29.21
CA VAL A 139 -3.40 -11.74 28.54
C VAL A 139 -2.29 -12.56 29.18
N PRO A 140 -1.78 -13.63 28.53
CA PRO A 140 -0.80 -14.55 29.13
C PRO A 140 0.52 -13.83 29.42
N ALA A 141 0.89 -12.88 28.57
CA ALA A 141 2.06 -12.02 28.73
C ALA A 141 1.89 -10.76 27.85
N VAL A 142 2.58 -9.69 28.21
CA VAL A 142 2.63 -8.46 27.37
C VAL A 142 3.22 -8.77 25.99
N VAL A 143 4.24 -9.63 25.94
CA VAL A 143 4.82 -10.15 24.69
C VAL A 143 4.61 -11.66 24.69
N ALA A 144 3.81 -12.14 23.75
CA ALA A 144 3.49 -13.56 23.63
C ALA A 144 3.94 -14.10 22.26
N THR A 145 4.34 -15.37 22.23
CA THR A 145 4.63 -16.07 20.98
C THR A 145 3.34 -16.49 20.31
N ILE A 146 3.21 -16.22 19.04
CA ILE A 146 2.09 -16.63 18.19
C ILE A 146 2.61 -17.45 17.00
N PRO A 147 1.74 -18.15 16.25
CA PRO A 147 2.13 -18.83 15.02
C PRO A 147 2.87 -17.88 14.05
N PRO A 148 3.75 -18.42 13.17
CA PRO A 148 4.50 -17.60 12.23
C PRO A 148 3.57 -16.78 11.32
N ALA A 149 3.65 -15.46 11.42
CA ALA A 149 2.91 -14.50 10.60
C ALA A 149 3.71 -13.21 10.48
N LEU A 150 3.44 -12.39 9.47
CA LEU A 150 4.13 -11.11 9.29
C LEU A 150 3.88 -10.20 10.49
N ARG A 151 4.93 -9.48 10.93
CA ARG A 151 4.86 -8.52 12.05
C ARG A 151 4.63 -7.10 11.50
N ASN A 152 3.54 -6.88 10.79
CA ASN A 152 3.23 -5.66 10.05
C ASN A 152 1.91 -4.99 10.48
N GLY A 153 1.44 -5.31 11.69
CA GLY A 153 0.14 -4.80 12.18
C GLY A 153 0.17 -3.31 12.51
N MET A 154 1.21 -2.78 13.15
CA MET A 154 1.17 -1.42 13.69
C MET A 154 2.33 -0.54 13.25
N PRO A 155 2.06 0.62 12.59
CA PRO A 155 0.75 1.11 12.15
C PRO A 155 0.25 0.41 10.88
N SER A 156 -1.07 0.36 10.64
CA SER A 156 -1.64 -0.20 9.43
C SER A 156 -1.21 0.56 8.18
N MET A 157 -0.44 -0.11 7.31
CA MET A 157 0.03 0.52 6.07
C MET A 157 -1.03 0.54 4.97
N HIS A 158 -1.97 -0.39 4.94
CA HIS A 158 -3.13 -0.32 4.04
C HIS A 158 -3.94 0.94 4.33
N PHE A 159 -4.29 1.16 5.59
CA PHE A 159 -5.02 2.34 6.03
C PHE A 159 -4.22 3.64 5.76
N THR A 160 -2.93 3.66 6.12
CA THR A 160 -2.04 4.81 5.89
C THR A 160 -1.94 5.18 4.41
N SER A 161 -1.80 4.19 3.54
CA SER A 161 -1.71 4.42 2.09
C SER A 161 -3.02 4.98 1.52
N ALA A 162 -4.16 4.47 1.97
CA ALA A 162 -5.47 4.99 1.56
C ALA A 162 -5.68 6.45 2.02
N VAL A 163 -5.28 6.81 3.26
CA VAL A 163 -5.27 8.20 3.73
C VAL A 163 -4.36 9.07 2.87
N THR A 164 -3.15 8.60 2.56
CA THR A 164 -2.23 9.34 1.68
C THR A 164 -2.86 9.65 0.33
N MET A 165 -3.60 8.70 -0.26
CA MET A 165 -4.33 8.91 -1.52
C MET A 165 -5.43 9.98 -1.39
N VAL A 166 -6.13 10.06 -0.25
CA VAL A 166 -7.08 11.15 0.03
C VAL A 166 -6.38 12.51 0.03
N PHE A 167 -5.20 12.60 0.67
CA PHE A 167 -4.42 13.84 0.73
C PHE A 167 -3.88 14.25 -0.65
N VAL A 168 -3.45 13.29 -1.44
CA VAL A 168 -3.04 13.52 -2.85
C VAL A 168 -4.22 14.01 -3.68
N ALA A 169 -5.38 13.36 -3.59
CA ALA A 169 -6.58 13.77 -4.31
C ALA A 169 -7.03 15.18 -3.91
N ALA A 170 -6.93 15.54 -2.63
CA ALA A 170 -7.14 16.91 -2.17
C ALA A 170 -6.15 17.90 -2.79
N ALA A 171 -4.87 17.55 -2.87
CA ALA A 171 -3.83 18.39 -3.46
C ALA A 171 -4.02 18.60 -4.98
N LEU A 172 -4.62 17.64 -5.67
CA LEU A 172 -5.03 17.76 -7.07
C LEU A 172 -6.24 18.69 -7.27
N ARG A 173 -6.94 19.07 -6.21
CA ARG A 173 -8.15 19.92 -6.22
C ARG A 173 -9.30 19.34 -7.06
N ASN A 174 -9.32 18.04 -7.27
CA ASN A 174 -10.37 17.34 -8.00
C ASN A 174 -11.37 16.74 -7.02
N LYS A 175 -12.59 17.29 -6.97
CA LYS A 175 -13.64 16.89 -6.02
C LYS A 175 -14.08 15.44 -6.22
N LEU A 176 -14.14 14.95 -7.46
CA LEU A 176 -14.56 13.58 -7.77
C LEU A 176 -13.51 12.58 -7.28
N TYR A 177 -12.22 12.82 -7.56
CA TYR A 177 -11.12 12.00 -7.03
C TYR A 177 -11.09 12.02 -5.51
N PHE A 178 -11.28 13.19 -4.91
CA PHE A 178 -11.31 13.33 -3.46
C PHE A 178 -12.43 12.50 -2.83
N ALA A 179 -13.65 12.59 -3.36
CA ALA A 179 -14.79 11.80 -2.90
C ALA A 179 -14.56 10.29 -3.11
N GLY A 180 -14.04 9.89 -4.27
CA GLY A 180 -13.68 8.50 -4.56
C GLY A 180 -12.62 7.94 -3.60
N MET A 181 -11.59 8.74 -3.27
CA MET A 181 -10.55 8.31 -2.33
C MET A 181 -11.04 8.29 -0.88
N LEU A 182 -11.98 9.14 -0.49
CA LEU A 182 -12.64 9.03 0.82
C LEU A 182 -13.43 7.72 0.94
N LEU A 183 -14.18 7.35 -0.10
CA LEU A 183 -14.90 6.08 -0.14
C LEU A 183 -13.92 4.89 -0.12
N PHE A 184 -12.86 4.96 -0.90
CA PHE A 184 -11.80 3.94 -0.93
C PHE A 184 -11.13 3.78 0.43
N TRP A 185 -10.81 4.86 1.12
CA TRP A 185 -10.26 4.85 2.48
C TRP A 185 -11.22 4.19 3.49
N ALA A 186 -12.51 4.55 3.47
CA ALA A 186 -13.50 3.94 4.34
C ALA A 186 -13.66 2.44 4.07
N ALA A 187 -13.72 2.04 2.80
CA ALA A 187 -13.78 0.64 2.40
C ALA A 187 -12.50 -0.14 2.77
N THR A 188 -11.32 0.50 2.68
CA THR A 188 -10.04 -0.10 3.13
C THR A 188 -10.04 -0.32 4.64
N ALA A 189 -10.54 0.64 5.44
CA ALA A 189 -10.66 0.47 6.88
C ALA A 189 -11.56 -0.71 7.25
N LEU A 190 -12.69 -0.87 6.57
CA LEU A 190 -13.59 -2.01 6.76
C LEU A 190 -12.94 -3.33 6.31
N ALA A 191 -12.26 -3.34 5.18
CA ALA A 191 -11.63 -4.53 4.64
C ALA A 191 -10.50 -5.04 5.54
N THR A 192 -9.62 -4.14 6.02
CA THR A 192 -8.47 -4.53 6.87
C THR A 192 -8.90 -5.12 8.22
N MET A 193 -9.93 -4.54 8.86
CA MET A 193 -10.50 -5.14 10.06
C MET A 193 -11.32 -6.39 9.75
N GLY A 194 -12.10 -6.36 8.68
CA GLY A 194 -13.02 -7.43 8.31
C GLY A 194 -12.34 -8.70 7.80
N PHE A 195 -11.08 -8.62 7.38
CA PHE A 195 -10.25 -9.79 7.07
C PHE A 195 -9.38 -10.24 8.25
N GLY A 196 -9.50 -9.57 9.40
CA GLY A 196 -8.72 -9.90 10.58
C GLY A 196 -7.25 -9.56 10.51
N GLU A 197 -6.88 -8.65 9.59
CA GLU A 197 -5.50 -8.19 9.40
C GLU A 197 -5.09 -7.17 10.47
N HIS A 198 -6.05 -6.42 11.04
CA HIS A 198 -5.79 -5.34 11.98
C HIS A 198 -6.82 -5.26 13.10
N TYR A 199 -6.35 -4.85 14.27
CA TYR A 199 -7.19 -4.36 15.37
C TYR A 199 -7.66 -2.93 15.09
N LEU A 200 -8.74 -2.47 15.75
CA LEU A 200 -9.14 -1.07 15.67
C LEU A 200 -8.03 -0.13 16.12
N ILE A 201 -7.32 -0.51 17.18
CA ILE A 201 -6.24 0.30 17.74
C ILE A 201 -5.09 0.53 16.74
N ASP A 202 -4.82 -0.41 15.84
CA ASP A 202 -3.82 -0.24 14.77
C ASP A 202 -4.20 0.89 13.83
N LEU A 203 -5.50 0.99 13.50
CA LEU A 203 -6.04 2.05 12.65
C LEU A 203 -6.06 3.40 13.38
N VAL A 204 -6.35 3.40 14.68
CA VAL A 204 -6.31 4.61 15.51
C VAL A 204 -4.90 5.23 15.52
N VAL A 205 -3.88 4.40 15.69
CA VAL A 205 -2.48 4.86 15.64
C VAL A 205 -2.13 5.34 14.23
N ALA A 206 -2.61 4.62 13.20
CA ALA A 206 -2.40 4.99 11.82
C ALA A 206 -3.07 6.31 11.42
N LEU A 207 -4.12 6.81 12.13
CA LEU A 207 -4.68 8.14 11.90
C LEU A 207 -3.62 9.24 12.08
N THR A 208 -2.98 9.27 13.25
CA THR A 208 -1.98 10.29 13.58
C THR A 208 -0.70 10.13 12.78
N TYR A 209 -0.28 8.89 12.52
CA TYR A 209 0.83 8.56 11.65
C TYR A 209 0.63 9.08 10.22
N SER A 210 -0.47 8.67 9.60
CA SER A 210 -0.74 8.97 8.20
C SER A 210 -0.95 10.45 7.93
N VAL A 211 -1.74 11.14 8.79
CA VAL A 211 -2.02 12.57 8.60
C VAL A 211 -0.77 13.42 8.79
N THR A 212 0.09 13.06 9.75
CA THR A 212 1.35 13.76 9.99
C THR A 212 2.28 13.64 8.79
N LEU A 213 2.53 12.41 8.32
CA LEU A 213 3.45 12.18 7.20
C LEU A 213 2.90 12.74 5.88
N SER A 214 1.62 12.52 5.59
CA SER A 214 1.02 13.04 4.36
C SER A 214 1.10 14.57 4.31
N THR A 215 0.85 15.25 5.43
CA THR A 215 0.95 16.71 5.50
C THR A 215 2.38 17.21 5.31
N LEU A 216 3.35 16.59 6.00
CA LEU A 216 4.77 16.98 5.93
C LEU A 216 5.40 16.72 4.56
N LEU A 217 4.93 15.72 3.81
CA LEU A 217 5.57 15.26 2.59
C LEU A 217 4.88 15.77 1.33
N ILE A 218 3.55 16.03 1.36
CA ILE A 218 2.80 16.46 0.17
C ILE A 218 2.79 17.98 0.00
N ALA A 219 2.45 18.74 1.05
CA ALA A 219 2.32 20.20 0.93
C ALA A 219 2.75 20.95 2.22
N PRO A 220 3.99 20.72 2.74
CA PRO A 220 4.39 21.26 4.04
C PRO A 220 4.37 22.78 4.09
N ALA A 221 4.91 23.47 3.09
CA ALA A 221 4.99 24.92 3.05
C ALA A 221 3.61 25.57 3.08
N ARG A 222 2.67 25.07 2.26
CA ARG A 222 1.28 25.55 2.20
C ARG A 222 0.54 25.32 3.52
N TYR A 223 0.75 24.15 4.13
CA TYR A 223 0.16 23.83 5.41
C TYR A 223 0.69 24.73 6.53
N LEU A 224 2.01 24.87 6.63
CA LEU A 224 2.66 25.68 7.66
C LEU A 224 2.33 27.19 7.55
N ALA A 225 1.98 27.67 6.37
CA ALA A 225 1.50 29.03 6.14
C ALA A 225 0.09 29.28 6.72
N ARG A 226 -0.64 28.24 7.17
CA ARG A 226 -1.97 28.37 7.80
C ARG A 226 -1.94 28.92 9.22
N GLY A 227 -0.76 29.19 9.79
CA GLY A 227 -0.58 29.82 11.08
C GLY A 227 -0.34 28.88 12.26
N ALA A 228 -0.36 29.41 13.45
CA ALA A 228 0.07 28.71 14.67
C ALA A 228 -0.80 27.49 14.99
N VAL A 229 -2.11 27.58 14.86
CA VAL A 229 -3.04 26.48 15.17
C VAL A 229 -2.74 25.25 14.30
N ALA A 230 -2.54 25.44 12.98
CA ALA A 230 -2.18 24.36 12.09
C ALA A 230 -0.83 23.72 12.46
N LYS A 231 0.17 24.55 12.78
CA LYS A 231 1.49 24.08 13.22
C LYS A 231 1.41 23.21 14.47
N TRP A 232 0.70 23.69 15.49
CA TRP A 232 0.52 22.95 16.74
C TRP A 232 -0.28 21.68 16.55
N ALA A 233 -1.35 21.70 15.74
CA ALA A 233 -2.11 20.50 15.42
C ALA A 233 -1.23 19.41 14.79
N LEU A 234 -0.34 19.79 13.86
CA LEU A 234 0.60 18.86 13.23
C LEU A 234 1.63 18.30 14.23
N ILE A 235 2.21 19.18 15.07
CA ILE A 235 3.17 18.78 16.10
C ILE A 235 2.52 17.82 17.09
N LEU A 236 1.32 18.16 17.57
CA LEU A 236 0.58 17.30 18.50
C LEU A 236 0.20 15.96 17.87
N SER A 237 -0.17 15.95 16.58
CA SER A 237 -0.45 14.69 15.87
C SER A 237 0.78 13.77 15.83
N GLY A 238 1.94 14.29 15.45
CA GLY A 238 3.20 13.53 15.46
C GLY A 238 3.61 13.09 16.88
N ALA A 239 3.47 13.97 17.88
CA ALA A 239 3.74 13.63 19.27
C ALA A 239 2.79 12.55 19.80
N THR A 240 1.51 12.58 19.41
CA THR A 240 0.52 11.57 19.78
C THR A 240 0.88 10.21 19.17
N PHE A 241 1.31 10.15 17.91
CA PHE A 241 1.81 8.92 17.32
C PHE A 241 2.99 8.34 18.11
N ILE A 242 4.01 9.16 18.41
CA ILE A 242 5.16 8.73 19.22
C ILE A 242 4.71 8.29 20.61
N GLY A 243 3.78 9.04 21.21
CA GLY A 243 3.19 8.71 22.51
C GLY A 243 2.51 7.34 22.52
N TRP A 244 1.70 7.01 21.51
CA TRP A 244 1.09 5.70 21.37
C TRP A 244 2.15 4.58 21.31
N MET A 245 3.16 4.74 20.46
CA MET A 245 4.23 3.74 20.33
C MET A 245 4.97 3.55 21.66
N ALA A 246 5.27 4.63 22.37
CA ALA A 246 5.92 4.59 23.67
C ALA A 246 5.03 3.93 24.75
N LEU A 247 3.75 4.28 24.82
CA LEU A 247 2.80 3.69 25.75
C LEU A 247 2.66 2.17 25.55
N PHE A 248 2.53 1.72 24.31
CA PHE A 248 2.48 0.28 24.03
C PHE A 248 3.77 -0.44 24.41
N LYS A 249 4.92 0.17 24.16
CA LYS A 249 6.20 -0.47 24.46
C LYS A 249 6.52 -0.50 25.94
N PHE A 250 6.26 0.60 26.67
CA PHE A 250 6.76 0.81 28.01
C PHE A 250 5.68 0.84 29.09
N ALA A 251 4.41 0.97 28.72
CA ALA A 251 3.30 1.12 29.65
C ALA A 251 2.07 0.27 29.29
N SER A 252 2.24 -0.85 28.57
CA SER A 252 1.13 -1.73 28.14
C SER A 252 0.26 -2.18 29.30
N GLY A 253 0.88 -2.62 30.41
CA GLY A 253 0.13 -3.07 31.58
C GLY A 253 -0.72 -1.96 32.20
N TRP A 254 -0.21 -0.72 32.23
CA TRP A 254 -0.97 0.42 32.70
C TRP A 254 -2.13 0.76 31.75
N LEU A 255 -1.92 0.74 30.43
CA LEU A 255 -2.98 0.95 29.45
C LEU A 255 -4.10 -0.09 29.57
N MET A 256 -3.76 -1.37 29.75
CA MET A 256 -4.73 -2.45 29.93
C MET A 256 -5.58 -2.25 31.19
N ALA A 257 -5.00 -1.69 32.26
CA ALA A 257 -5.71 -1.36 33.48
C ALA A 257 -6.58 -0.08 33.38
N HIS A 258 -6.37 0.74 32.33
CA HIS A 258 -7.02 2.06 32.20
C HIS A 258 -7.67 2.23 30.82
N LEU A 259 -8.59 1.36 30.43
CA LEU A 259 -9.25 1.38 29.11
C LEU A 259 -9.96 2.70 28.80
N GLY A 260 -10.45 3.42 29.82
CA GLY A 260 -10.99 4.78 29.63
C GLY A 260 -9.97 5.79 29.09
N VAL A 261 -8.69 5.64 29.45
CA VAL A 261 -7.62 6.47 28.86
C VAL A 261 -7.41 6.10 27.39
N VAL A 262 -7.47 4.83 27.03
CA VAL A 262 -7.39 4.37 25.64
C VAL A 262 -8.51 4.99 24.79
N GLN A 263 -9.74 5.01 25.32
CA GLN A 263 -10.88 5.65 24.66
C GLN A 263 -10.68 7.16 24.49
N MET A 264 -10.21 7.87 25.52
CA MET A 264 -9.90 9.31 25.42
C MET A 264 -8.80 9.60 24.39
N LEU A 265 -7.72 8.80 24.38
CA LEU A 265 -6.64 8.93 23.40
C LEU A 265 -7.08 8.62 21.98
N THR A 266 -8.03 7.71 21.81
CA THR A 266 -8.64 7.41 20.50
C THR A 266 -9.42 8.62 19.98
N VAL A 267 -10.28 9.21 20.80
CA VAL A 267 -11.04 10.42 20.46
C VAL A 267 -10.07 11.57 20.14
N TRP A 268 -9.05 11.74 20.95
CA TRP A 268 -7.99 12.73 20.73
C TRP A 268 -7.27 12.51 19.38
N SER A 269 -6.89 11.27 19.05
CA SER A 269 -6.25 10.93 17.79
C SER A 269 -7.14 11.24 16.58
N ALA A 270 -8.43 10.89 16.67
CA ALA A 270 -9.41 11.20 15.64
C ALA A 270 -9.61 12.72 15.49
N MET A 271 -9.70 13.46 16.60
CA MET A 271 -9.82 14.92 16.58
C MET A 271 -8.61 15.57 15.88
N LEU A 272 -7.40 15.14 16.21
CA LEU A 272 -6.18 15.65 15.56
C LEU A 272 -6.14 15.30 14.07
N PHE A 273 -6.55 14.09 13.70
CA PHE A 273 -6.65 13.67 12.30
C PHE A 273 -7.56 14.61 11.51
N PHE A 274 -8.77 14.87 12.01
CA PHE A 274 -9.71 15.77 11.34
C PHE A 274 -9.25 17.23 11.36
N LEU A 275 -8.65 17.69 12.43
CA LEU A 275 -8.14 19.06 12.54
C LEU A 275 -6.98 19.30 11.54
N VAL A 276 -6.00 18.41 11.51
CA VAL A 276 -4.87 18.49 10.57
C VAL A 276 -5.38 18.35 9.13
N GLY A 277 -6.26 17.38 8.86
CA GLY A 277 -6.89 17.17 7.55
C GLY A 277 -7.66 18.40 7.07
N HIS A 278 -8.46 19.00 7.94
CA HIS A 278 -9.18 20.25 7.64
C HIS A 278 -8.24 21.38 7.24
N HIS A 279 -7.19 21.63 8.04
CA HIS A 279 -6.20 22.67 7.72
C HIS A 279 -5.45 22.36 6.43
N PHE A 280 -5.15 21.08 6.17
CA PHE A 280 -4.51 20.65 4.92
C PHE A 280 -5.40 20.92 3.69
N ILE A 281 -6.67 20.50 3.74
CA ILE A 281 -7.62 20.73 2.66
C ILE A 281 -7.75 22.23 2.39
N ARG A 282 -7.90 23.05 3.41
CA ARG A 282 -7.95 24.52 3.27
C ARG A 282 -6.65 25.10 2.71
N ALA A 283 -5.51 24.52 3.06
CA ALA A 283 -4.20 24.95 2.53
C ALA A 283 -4.06 24.67 1.03
N VAL A 284 -4.57 23.55 0.55
CA VAL A 284 -4.43 23.17 -0.87
C VAL A 284 -5.57 23.72 -1.74
N TRP A 285 -6.79 23.93 -1.20
CA TRP A 285 -7.97 24.34 -1.99
C TRP A 285 -8.18 25.85 -2.05
N HIS A 286 -7.83 26.59 -1.01
CA HIS A 286 -8.15 28.02 -0.86
C HIS A 286 -6.96 28.97 -1.01
N MET A 287 -5.75 28.47 -1.22
CA MET A 287 -4.65 29.33 -1.61
C MET A 287 -4.68 29.61 -3.13
N PRO A 288 -4.38 30.83 -3.59
CA PRO A 288 -4.17 31.13 -5.00
C PRO A 288 -3.14 30.14 -5.56
N ALA A 289 -3.34 29.70 -6.79
CA ALA A 289 -2.27 29.05 -7.52
C ALA A 289 -1.08 30.00 -7.48
N ASP A 290 0.07 29.53 -6.93
CA ASP A 290 1.26 30.37 -6.80
C ASP A 290 1.52 31.05 -8.13
N SER A 291 1.64 32.39 -8.11
CA SER A 291 2.11 33.20 -9.23
C SER A 291 3.58 32.94 -9.63
N THR A 292 4.18 31.92 -9.04
CA THR A 292 5.46 31.32 -9.45
C THR A 292 5.28 30.14 -10.41
N GLU A 293 4.12 30.03 -11.09
CA GLU A 293 4.12 29.29 -12.33
C GLU A 293 5.04 30.08 -13.28
N THR A 294 6.31 29.64 -13.33
CA THR A 294 7.17 29.87 -14.48
C THR A 294 6.29 29.83 -15.71
N GLN A 295 6.31 30.92 -16.49
CA GLN A 295 5.62 31.04 -17.78
C GLN A 295 5.55 29.67 -18.45
N PRO A 296 4.40 29.28 -19.01
CA PRO A 296 4.30 27.99 -19.66
C PRO A 296 5.44 27.93 -20.67
N VAL A 297 6.43 27.10 -20.37
CA VAL A 297 7.36 26.64 -21.40
C VAL A 297 6.46 26.14 -22.51
N ALA A 298 6.51 26.76 -23.65
CA ALA A 298 5.69 26.45 -24.81
C ALA A 298 5.53 24.93 -24.86
N ALA A 299 4.28 24.47 -24.77
CA ALA A 299 3.99 23.05 -24.72
C ALA A 299 4.76 22.41 -25.86
N PRO A 300 5.55 21.35 -25.63
CA PRO A 300 6.15 20.64 -26.74
C PRO A 300 4.98 20.28 -27.68
N PRO A 301 5.17 20.41 -29.00
CA PRO A 301 4.10 20.17 -29.96
C PRO A 301 3.40 18.88 -29.56
N THR A 302 2.10 18.96 -29.36
CA THR A 302 1.27 17.82 -28.99
C THR A 302 1.37 16.81 -30.12
N LEU A 303 2.22 15.79 -29.94
CA LEU A 303 2.37 14.66 -30.86
C LEU A 303 1.14 13.72 -30.83
N LEU A 304 0.10 14.08 -30.10
CA LEU A 304 -1.18 13.39 -30.16
C LEU A 304 -2.02 14.04 -31.26
N PRO A 305 -2.41 13.29 -32.28
CA PRO A 305 -3.43 13.75 -33.20
C PRO A 305 -4.66 14.16 -32.39
N THR A 306 -5.10 15.40 -32.52
CA THR A 306 -6.31 15.94 -31.87
C THR A 306 -7.59 15.27 -32.38
N ASP A 307 -7.49 14.30 -33.25
CA ASP A 307 -8.60 13.62 -33.89
C ASP A 307 -8.64 12.12 -33.48
N LEU A 308 -9.01 11.87 -32.21
CA LEU A 308 -9.32 10.51 -31.73
C LEU A 308 -10.70 10.00 -32.25
N LYS A 309 -11.45 10.82 -32.96
CA LYS A 309 -12.83 10.50 -33.39
C LYS A 309 -13.01 9.29 -34.33
N GLY A 310 -11.92 8.65 -34.78
CA GLY A 310 -11.96 7.43 -35.60
C GLY A 310 -11.23 6.22 -35.04
N ASN A 311 -10.54 6.34 -33.89
CA ASN A 311 -9.58 5.33 -33.44
C ASN A 311 -9.90 4.67 -32.10
N TYR A 312 -11.17 4.62 -31.70
CA TYR A 312 -11.62 3.96 -30.46
C TYR A 312 -11.24 2.47 -30.41
N TRP A 313 -11.06 1.82 -31.55
CA TRP A 313 -10.60 0.44 -31.63
C TRP A 313 -9.19 0.25 -31.03
N ILE A 314 -8.30 1.26 -31.12
CA ILE A 314 -6.95 1.21 -30.51
C ILE A 314 -7.06 1.14 -28.99
N ILE A 315 -8.00 1.90 -28.39
CA ILE A 315 -8.28 1.86 -26.96
C ILE A 315 -8.80 0.47 -26.57
N GLY A 316 -9.68 -0.11 -27.38
CA GLY A 316 -10.20 -1.48 -27.17
C GLY A 316 -9.09 -2.53 -27.22
N VAL A 317 -8.20 -2.45 -28.21
CA VAL A 317 -7.03 -3.38 -28.32
C VAL A 317 -6.09 -3.20 -27.14
N PHE A 318 -5.79 -1.98 -26.75
CA PHE A 318 -4.94 -1.68 -25.59
C PHE A 318 -5.54 -2.21 -24.28
N PHE A 319 -6.85 -2.08 -24.11
CA PHE A 319 -7.57 -2.64 -22.97
C PHE A 319 -7.51 -4.19 -22.97
N ALA A 320 -7.78 -4.81 -24.12
CA ALA A 320 -7.71 -6.28 -24.27
C ALA A 320 -6.30 -6.83 -23.96
N SER A 321 -5.26 -6.13 -24.43
CA SER A 321 -3.87 -6.44 -24.11
C SER A 321 -3.58 -6.35 -22.62
N GLY A 322 -4.08 -5.31 -21.95
CA GLY A 322 -3.95 -5.16 -20.50
C GLY A 322 -4.61 -6.31 -19.73
N VAL A 323 -5.81 -6.74 -20.14
CA VAL A 323 -6.51 -7.89 -19.56
C VAL A 323 -5.70 -9.19 -19.79
N ALA A 324 -5.18 -9.41 -20.99
CA ALA A 324 -4.34 -10.57 -21.29
C ALA A 324 -3.08 -10.59 -20.41
N GLY A 325 -2.44 -9.43 -20.20
CA GLY A 325 -1.28 -9.31 -19.31
C GLY A 325 -1.57 -9.74 -17.88
N LEU A 326 -2.71 -9.33 -17.33
CA LEU A 326 -3.14 -9.75 -15.98
C LEU A 326 -3.42 -11.25 -15.90
N ILE A 327 -4.01 -11.85 -16.94
CA ILE A 327 -4.22 -13.31 -17.02
C ILE A 327 -2.88 -14.03 -17.01
N TYR A 328 -1.90 -13.57 -17.79
CA TYR A 328 -0.55 -14.16 -17.80
C TYR A 328 0.13 -14.10 -16.45
N GLU A 329 0.01 -12.97 -15.72
CA GLU A 329 0.55 -12.83 -14.36
C GLU A 329 0.01 -13.92 -13.43
N VAL A 330 -1.30 -14.12 -13.40
CA VAL A 330 -1.95 -15.14 -12.55
C VAL A 330 -1.55 -16.56 -12.97
N VAL A 331 -1.50 -16.83 -14.29
CA VAL A 331 -1.13 -18.15 -14.81
C VAL A 331 0.33 -18.48 -14.48
N PHE A 332 1.24 -17.52 -14.63
CA PHE A 332 2.67 -17.70 -14.31
C PHE A 332 2.89 -17.86 -12.82
N ALA A 333 2.16 -17.10 -11.98
CA ALA A 333 2.22 -17.26 -10.53
C ALA A 333 1.81 -18.68 -10.10
N LYS A 334 0.72 -19.21 -10.69
CA LYS A 334 0.27 -20.59 -10.40
C LYS A 334 1.25 -21.63 -10.92
N ALA A 335 1.79 -21.46 -12.12
CA ALA A 335 2.75 -22.40 -12.70
C ALA A 335 4.05 -22.48 -11.89
N LEU A 336 4.55 -21.33 -11.41
CA LEU A 336 5.72 -21.29 -10.53
C LEU A 336 5.43 -21.85 -9.13
N ALA A 337 4.24 -21.61 -8.58
CA ALA A 337 3.83 -22.21 -7.31
C ALA A 337 3.77 -23.76 -7.39
N VAL A 338 3.38 -24.32 -8.52
CA VAL A 338 3.42 -25.78 -8.76
C VAL A 338 4.85 -26.30 -8.84
N THR A 339 5.77 -25.53 -9.42
CA THR A 339 7.16 -25.95 -9.64
C THR A 339 8.03 -25.81 -8.38
N PHE A 340 7.90 -24.72 -7.66
CA PHE A 340 8.75 -24.36 -6.49
C PHE A 340 8.03 -24.48 -5.15
N GLY A 341 6.79 -24.94 -5.13
CA GLY A 341 5.93 -24.94 -3.95
C GLY A 341 5.17 -23.60 -3.77
N ALA A 342 4.03 -23.66 -3.09
CA ALA A 342 3.19 -22.50 -2.77
C ALA A 342 3.85 -21.66 -1.66
N SER A 343 5.02 -21.10 -1.91
CA SER A 343 5.71 -20.20 -0.98
C SER A 343 5.46 -18.74 -1.34
N SER A 344 5.42 -17.88 -0.34
CA SER A 344 5.40 -16.42 -0.51
C SER A 344 6.56 -15.95 -1.39
N LEU A 345 7.70 -16.63 -1.33
CA LEU A 345 8.88 -16.36 -2.15
C LEU A 345 8.59 -16.53 -3.66
N ALA A 346 7.89 -17.61 -4.06
CA ALA A 346 7.52 -17.83 -5.46
C ALA A 346 6.60 -16.71 -5.98
N THR A 347 5.58 -16.34 -5.20
CA THR A 347 4.63 -15.26 -5.53
C THR A 347 5.33 -13.91 -5.64
N ASN A 348 6.18 -13.58 -4.67
CA ASN A 348 6.91 -12.31 -4.64
C ASN A 348 7.94 -12.22 -5.78
N THR A 349 8.59 -13.33 -6.14
CA THR A 349 9.52 -13.38 -7.28
C THR A 349 8.78 -13.11 -8.60
N VAL A 350 7.59 -13.71 -8.80
CA VAL A 350 6.76 -13.42 -9.99
C VAL A 350 6.36 -11.96 -10.03
N LEU A 351 5.85 -11.45 -8.93
CA LEU A 351 5.42 -10.05 -8.86
C LEU A 351 6.58 -9.09 -9.12
N ALA A 352 7.73 -9.31 -8.51
CA ALA A 352 8.92 -8.48 -8.70
C ALA A 352 9.45 -8.52 -10.14
N THR A 353 9.54 -9.72 -10.76
CA THR A 353 10.00 -9.88 -12.13
C THR A 353 9.02 -9.31 -13.14
N TYR A 354 7.71 -9.50 -12.93
CA TYR A 354 6.66 -8.97 -13.79
C TYR A 354 6.61 -7.44 -13.73
N MET A 355 6.55 -6.86 -12.52
CA MET A 355 6.56 -5.41 -12.31
C MET A 355 7.86 -4.77 -12.80
N GLY A 356 9.00 -5.39 -12.51
CA GLY A 356 10.32 -4.95 -12.99
C GLY A 356 10.40 -5.00 -14.52
N GLY A 357 9.91 -6.06 -15.13
CA GLY A 357 9.81 -6.20 -16.58
C GLY A 357 8.93 -5.13 -17.23
N MET A 358 7.76 -4.85 -16.66
CA MET A 358 6.89 -3.77 -17.13
C MET A 358 7.56 -2.39 -17.02
N ALA A 359 8.26 -2.11 -15.93
CA ALA A 359 8.95 -0.82 -15.73
C ALA A 359 10.08 -0.63 -16.74
N ILE A 360 10.92 -1.66 -16.96
CA ILE A 360 12.00 -1.66 -17.95
C ILE A 360 11.42 -1.56 -19.36
N GLY A 361 10.37 -2.34 -19.66
CA GLY A 361 9.68 -2.35 -20.95
C GLY A 361 9.06 -1.00 -21.28
N ALA A 362 8.37 -0.38 -20.33
CA ALA A 362 7.80 0.96 -20.51
C ALA A 362 8.88 2.02 -20.77
N TRP A 363 10.00 1.95 -20.06
CA TRP A 363 11.13 2.84 -20.26
C TRP A 363 11.79 2.64 -21.64
N ALA A 364 12.12 1.41 -22.00
CA ALA A 364 12.73 1.10 -23.28
C ALA A 364 11.77 1.42 -24.44
N GLY A 365 10.51 0.98 -24.32
CA GLY A 365 9.47 1.21 -25.31
C GLY A 365 9.21 2.69 -25.55
N SER A 366 9.20 3.52 -24.50
CA SER A 366 9.03 4.97 -24.64
C SER A 366 10.17 5.62 -25.46
N LYS A 367 11.42 5.17 -25.27
CA LYS A 367 12.58 5.67 -26.04
C LYS A 367 12.55 5.23 -27.50
N ILE A 368 12.17 3.97 -27.73
CA ILE A 368 12.08 3.42 -29.09
C ILE A 368 10.92 4.08 -29.84
N ALA A 369 9.76 4.24 -29.17
CA ALA A 369 8.57 4.86 -29.75
C ALA A 369 8.82 6.32 -30.19
N GLN A 370 9.60 7.09 -29.41
CA GLN A 370 9.97 8.47 -29.76
C GLN A 370 10.86 8.57 -31.02
N ARG A 371 11.56 7.48 -31.39
CA ARG A 371 12.45 7.42 -32.55
C ARG A 371 11.84 6.71 -33.75
N THR A 372 10.66 6.14 -33.59
CA THR A 372 10.00 5.30 -34.60
C THR A 372 8.98 6.12 -35.38
N ALA A 373 9.04 6.07 -36.69
CA ALA A 373 8.07 6.71 -37.59
C ALA A 373 6.68 6.04 -37.53
N HIS A 374 6.60 4.78 -37.09
CA HIS A 374 5.39 3.97 -37.08
C HIS A 374 5.13 3.32 -35.70
N PRO A 375 4.70 4.07 -34.67
CA PRO A 375 4.53 3.53 -33.31
C PRO A 375 3.52 2.39 -33.20
N LEU A 376 2.48 2.38 -34.05
CA LEU A 376 1.50 1.27 -34.11
C LEU A 376 2.12 -0.05 -34.57
N ARG A 377 3.08 -0.01 -35.50
CA ARG A 377 3.81 -1.23 -35.92
C ARG A 377 4.69 -1.75 -34.79
N LEU A 378 5.35 -0.85 -34.07
CA LEU A 378 6.15 -1.23 -32.91
C LEU A 378 5.26 -1.91 -31.85
N TYR A 379 4.08 -1.35 -31.57
CA TYR A 379 3.12 -1.94 -30.67
C TYR A 379 2.68 -3.34 -31.13
N ALA A 380 2.33 -3.50 -32.40
CA ALA A 380 1.96 -4.79 -32.97
C ALA A 380 3.07 -5.84 -32.87
N TYR A 381 4.34 -5.45 -33.07
CA TYR A 381 5.48 -6.36 -32.86
C TYR A 381 5.63 -6.76 -31.39
N CYS A 382 5.47 -5.85 -30.45
CA CYS A 382 5.49 -6.16 -29.02
C CYS A 382 4.39 -7.16 -28.65
N GLU A 383 3.17 -6.97 -29.13
CA GLU A 383 2.04 -7.88 -28.89
C GLU A 383 2.31 -9.28 -29.52
N ALA A 384 2.85 -9.32 -30.73
CA ALA A 384 3.21 -10.59 -31.38
C ALA A 384 4.30 -11.33 -30.59
N LEU A 385 5.31 -10.63 -30.06
CA LEU A 385 6.34 -11.21 -29.21
C LEU A 385 5.79 -11.72 -27.87
N ILE A 386 4.88 -10.98 -27.25
CA ILE A 386 4.18 -11.42 -26.02
C ILE A 386 3.37 -12.68 -26.29
N GLY A 387 2.61 -12.71 -27.40
CA GLY A 387 1.85 -13.89 -27.79
C GLY A 387 2.73 -15.11 -28.06
N LEU A 388 3.85 -14.93 -28.77
CA LEU A 388 4.83 -15.99 -29.03
C LEU A 388 5.45 -16.50 -27.70
N TYR A 389 5.84 -15.60 -26.82
CA TYR A 389 6.37 -15.95 -25.51
C TYR A 389 5.34 -16.74 -24.69
N ALA A 390 4.08 -16.34 -24.69
CA ALA A 390 3.01 -17.05 -24.00
C ALA A 390 2.81 -18.48 -24.54
N LEU A 391 2.92 -18.70 -25.87
CA LEU A 391 2.85 -20.02 -26.48
C LEU A 391 4.05 -20.92 -26.11
N LEU A 392 5.23 -20.34 -25.90
CA LEU A 392 6.44 -21.04 -25.51
C LEU A 392 6.57 -21.28 -24.00
N THR A 393 5.79 -20.61 -23.20
CA THR A 393 5.85 -20.66 -21.74
C THR A 393 5.67 -22.08 -21.15
N PRO A 394 4.71 -22.90 -21.61
CA PRO A 394 4.59 -24.28 -21.09
C PRO A 394 5.85 -25.11 -21.25
N GLN A 395 6.53 -24.98 -22.39
CA GLN A 395 7.79 -25.69 -22.67
C GLN A 395 8.92 -25.15 -21.80
N LEU A 396 8.99 -23.85 -21.63
CA LEU A 396 9.95 -23.17 -20.75
C LEU A 396 9.82 -23.66 -19.31
N PHE A 397 8.61 -23.75 -18.78
CA PHE A 397 8.36 -24.27 -17.43
C PHE A 397 8.77 -25.73 -17.26
N GLN A 398 8.56 -26.58 -18.27
CA GLN A 398 9.03 -27.97 -18.25
C GLN A 398 10.56 -28.05 -18.18
N VAL A 399 11.27 -27.17 -18.90
CA VAL A 399 12.74 -27.09 -18.85
C VAL A 399 13.20 -26.62 -17.48
N ILE A 400 12.59 -25.54 -16.94
CA ILE A 400 12.89 -25.01 -15.61
C ILE A 400 12.69 -26.10 -14.56
N GLN A 401 11.57 -26.83 -14.60
CA GLN A 401 11.29 -27.92 -13.68
C GLN A 401 12.31 -29.02 -13.72
N LYS A 402 12.71 -29.46 -14.93
CA LYS A 402 13.76 -30.49 -15.11
C LYS A 402 15.11 -30.04 -14.55
N VAL A 403 15.50 -28.79 -14.83
CA VAL A 403 16.74 -28.19 -14.28
C VAL A 403 16.70 -28.07 -12.77
N TYR A 404 15.58 -27.61 -12.22
CA TYR A 404 15.39 -27.46 -10.76
C TYR A 404 15.47 -28.83 -10.07
N VAL A 405 14.76 -29.83 -10.56
CA VAL A 405 14.79 -31.21 -10.02
C VAL A 405 16.21 -31.77 -10.07
N GLY A 406 16.92 -31.65 -11.20
CA GLY A 406 18.29 -32.14 -11.34
C GLY A 406 19.30 -31.43 -10.43
N LEU A 407 19.09 -30.11 -10.14
CA LEU A 407 20.00 -29.37 -9.27
C LEU A 407 19.73 -29.57 -7.76
N VAL A 408 18.48 -29.87 -7.38
CA VAL A 408 18.07 -29.93 -5.97
C VAL A 408 17.93 -31.35 -5.46
N LEU A 409 17.44 -32.30 -6.28
CA LEU A 409 17.19 -33.68 -5.87
C LEU A 409 18.34 -34.64 -6.15
N ASP A 410 19.26 -34.31 -7.06
CA ASP A 410 20.49 -35.12 -7.34
C ASP A 410 21.67 -34.76 -6.43
N ARG A 411 21.49 -33.93 -5.40
CA ARG A 411 22.50 -33.77 -4.37
C ARG A 411 22.41 -34.94 -3.41
N PRO A 412 23.47 -35.75 -3.25
CA PRO A 412 23.53 -36.71 -2.16
C PRO A 412 23.33 -35.95 -0.84
N ALA A 413 22.49 -36.51 0.02
CA ALA A 413 22.36 -36.01 1.38
C ALA A 413 23.68 -36.30 2.12
N ASP A 414 24.53 -35.25 2.23
CA ASP A 414 25.66 -35.25 3.15
C ASP A 414 25.21 -34.82 4.55
#